data_9e4a9e46d1fba53484df6721288bd232
#
_entry.id   9e4a9e46d1fba53484df6721288bd232
#
_cell.length_a   1.000
_cell.length_b   1.000
_cell.length_c   1.000
_cell.angle_alpha   90.00
_cell.angle_beta   90.00
_cell.angle_gamma   90.00
#
_symmetry.space_group_name_H-M   'P 1'
#
loop_
_entity.id
_entity.type
_entity.pdbx_description
1 polymer ?
#
loop_
_entity_poly.entity_id
_entity_poly.type
_entity_poly.pdbx_seq_one_letter_code
_entity_poly.pdbx_strand_id
1 'polypeptide(L)'
;MPTRTPAMTDTVAPKKPAARKPAAKKAAPAAAPVNAAASGRIAQVIGAVVDVEFDGHLPAILNALHTQNIDQKTGEPFTLVLEVAQHLGENMVRTIAMDTTEGLTRGQPVSDTGSSIQTPVGPGVLGRIMNVVGQPIDEAGPIKTTEYRPIHREAPSFEEQTTSSEILVTGIKVIDLICPYTKGGKIGLFGGAGVGKTVTMQELINNIAKAYGGYSVLAGVGERTREGNDLYHEMIESNVNVDPTKNDGSTEGSKCALVYGQMNEPPGARARVALTGLAQAEYFRDEEGKDVLLFVDNIFRFTQAGSEVSALLGRIPSAVGYQPTLATEMGNLQERITSTKKGSITSVQAIYVPADDPTDPAPAASFAHLDATTMLSRDIAAQAIFPAVDPLDSTSRIMDPLVIGEEHYQVARSVQEVLQQYKGLKDIIAILGMDELSEEDKLVVSRARKIQRFLSQPFFVAEQFTNSPGKFVELADTIRSFKGIVAGEYDHLPEAAFYMVGAIEEAVAKAEKMAADA
;
A
#
# COMPACT_ATOMS: atom_id res chain seq x y z
N MET A 1 -63.00 -20.73 -64.37
CA MET A 1 -63.73 -19.46 -64.74
C MET A 1 -63.82 -18.57 -63.52
N PRO A 2 -63.62 -17.26 -63.66
CA PRO A 2 -62.62 -16.53 -64.51
C PRO A 2 -61.69 -15.68 -63.69
N THR A 3 -60.54 -15.50 -64.20
CA THR A 3 -59.59 -14.43 -64.28
C THR A 3 -60.05 -13.04 -63.83
N ARG A 4 -59.16 -12.37 -63.04
CA ARG A 4 -58.94 -10.91 -63.17
C ARG A 4 -57.50 -10.56 -62.84
N THR A 5 -56.90 -9.91 -63.77
CA THR A 5 -55.54 -9.38 -63.89
C THR A 5 -55.35 -8.09 -63.07
N PRO A 6 -54.13 -7.67 -62.77
CA PRO A 6 -53.81 -6.69 -61.73
C PRO A 6 -53.75 -5.27 -62.22
N ALA A 7 -53.96 -4.34 -61.29
CA ALA A 7 -53.76 -2.91 -61.50
C ALA A 7 -52.33 -2.51 -61.07
N MET A 8 -51.73 -1.66 -61.88
CA MET A 8 -50.43 -1.02 -61.72
C MET A 8 -50.35 -0.22 -60.41
N THR A 9 -49.28 -0.39 -59.66
CA THR A 9 -48.91 0.46 -58.56
C THR A 9 -47.82 1.43 -58.94
N ASP A 10 -48.11 2.71 -58.73
CA ASP A 10 -47.18 3.82 -58.95
C ASP A 10 -45.95 3.71 -58.08
N THR A 11 -44.78 3.89 -58.70
CA THR A 11 -43.49 4.00 -58.03
C THR A 11 -43.36 5.37 -57.36
N VAL A 12 -43.44 5.40 -56.04
CA VAL A 12 -43.09 6.56 -55.20
C VAL A 12 -41.60 6.55 -54.93
N ALA A 13 -40.90 7.57 -55.38
CA ALA A 13 -39.48 7.79 -55.12
C ALA A 13 -39.21 8.00 -53.62
N PRO A 14 -38.04 7.50 -53.06
CA PRO A 14 -37.72 7.65 -51.64
C PRO A 14 -37.37 9.11 -51.33
N LYS A 15 -38.08 9.70 -50.36
CA LYS A 15 -37.76 11.00 -49.78
C LYS A 15 -36.43 10.88 -48.99
N LYS A 16 -35.46 11.75 -49.28
CA LYS A 16 -34.24 11.98 -48.48
C LYS A 16 -34.63 12.28 -47.02
N PRO A 17 -33.88 11.65 -46.05
CA PRO A 17 -34.07 11.99 -44.63
C PRO A 17 -33.65 13.45 -44.40
N ALA A 18 -34.49 14.21 -43.74
CA ALA A 18 -34.19 15.55 -43.28
C ALA A 18 -33.07 15.50 -42.23
N ALA A 19 -32.03 16.35 -42.43
CA ALA A 19 -30.94 16.53 -41.51
C ALA A 19 -31.48 16.94 -40.12
N ARG A 20 -31.23 16.09 -39.12
CA ARG A 20 -31.49 16.43 -37.71
C ARG A 20 -30.52 17.55 -37.32
N LYS A 21 -31.06 18.67 -36.88
CA LYS A 21 -30.28 19.73 -36.21
C LYS A 21 -29.58 19.12 -34.98
N PRO A 22 -28.29 19.46 -34.69
CA PRO A 22 -27.62 19.02 -33.48
C PRO A 22 -28.43 19.50 -32.27
N ALA A 23 -28.71 18.59 -31.36
CA ALA A 23 -29.32 18.93 -30.07
C ALA A 23 -28.36 19.87 -29.33
N ALA A 24 -28.88 21.01 -28.89
CA ALA A 24 -28.14 21.92 -28.05
C ALA A 24 -27.60 21.18 -26.85
N LYS A 25 -26.27 21.19 -26.64
CA LYS A 25 -25.65 20.72 -25.40
C LYS A 25 -26.37 21.43 -24.25
N LYS A 26 -27.05 20.68 -23.39
CA LYS A 26 -27.49 21.19 -22.10
C LYS A 26 -26.23 21.76 -21.43
N ALA A 27 -26.25 23.05 -21.16
CA ALA A 27 -25.25 23.68 -20.32
C ALA A 27 -25.18 22.90 -19.00
N ALA A 28 -23.96 22.56 -18.57
CA ALA A 28 -23.73 22.02 -17.25
C ALA A 28 -24.44 22.95 -16.24
N PRO A 29 -25.08 22.41 -15.20
CA PRO A 29 -25.65 23.25 -14.16
C PRO A 29 -24.56 24.20 -13.66
N ALA A 30 -24.85 25.50 -13.67
CA ALA A 30 -23.99 26.50 -13.10
C ALA A 30 -23.61 26.06 -11.69
N ALA A 31 -22.29 26.09 -11.38
CA ALA A 31 -21.80 25.84 -10.03
C ALA A 31 -22.70 26.63 -9.05
N ALA A 32 -23.26 25.94 -8.09
CA ALA A 32 -24.02 26.59 -7.02
C ALA A 32 -23.15 27.70 -6.42
N PRO A 33 -23.72 28.85 -6.06
CA PRO A 33 -22.94 29.92 -5.46
C PRO A 33 -22.21 29.34 -4.25
N VAL A 34 -20.89 29.59 -4.16
CA VAL A 34 -20.07 29.28 -2.97
C VAL A 34 -20.79 29.94 -1.79
N ASN A 35 -21.50 29.16 -1.01
CA ASN A 35 -22.18 29.63 0.19
C ASN A 35 -21.12 30.31 1.07
N ALA A 36 -21.47 31.49 1.58
CA ALA A 36 -20.67 32.12 2.64
C ALA A 36 -20.44 31.07 3.72
N ALA A 37 -19.17 30.82 4.05
CA ALA A 37 -18.74 29.79 5.00
C ALA A 37 -19.65 29.83 6.23
N ALA A 38 -20.36 28.74 6.51
CA ALA A 38 -21.24 28.68 7.69
C ALA A 38 -20.35 28.88 8.93
N SER A 39 -20.74 29.82 9.77
CA SER A 39 -20.03 30.12 11.01
C SER A 39 -20.70 29.37 12.16
N GLY A 40 -19.92 28.60 12.90
CA GLY A 40 -20.35 27.88 14.09
C GLY A 40 -19.54 28.28 15.33
N ARG A 41 -19.90 27.69 16.45
CA ARG A 41 -19.22 27.88 17.75
C ARG A 41 -19.05 26.55 18.45
N ILE A 42 -17.92 26.34 19.11
CA ILE A 42 -17.69 25.15 19.94
C ILE A 42 -18.72 25.14 21.08
N ALA A 43 -19.54 24.09 21.11
CA ALA A 43 -20.50 23.87 22.18
C ALA A 43 -19.89 23.02 23.32
N GLN A 44 -19.13 21.98 22.98
CA GLN A 44 -18.53 21.05 23.92
C GLN A 44 -17.26 20.39 23.33
N VAL A 45 -16.28 20.06 24.19
CA VAL A 45 -15.07 19.31 23.86
C VAL A 45 -15.02 18.06 24.73
N ILE A 46 -14.90 16.88 24.10
CA ILE A 46 -14.84 15.58 24.77
C ILE A 46 -13.65 14.80 24.20
N GLY A 47 -12.46 14.99 24.75
CA GLY A 47 -11.23 14.42 24.19
C GLY A 47 -11.03 14.86 22.74
N ALA A 48 -10.86 13.92 21.81
CA ALA A 48 -10.70 14.21 20.38
C ALA A 48 -12.02 14.51 19.64
N VAL A 49 -13.16 14.54 20.33
CA VAL A 49 -14.47 14.88 19.78
C VAL A 49 -14.88 16.28 20.19
N VAL A 50 -15.35 17.07 19.23
CA VAL A 50 -15.80 18.44 19.45
C VAL A 50 -17.19 18.61 18.87
N ASP A 51 -18.15 19.03 19.71
CA ASP A 51 -19.49 19.38 19.28
C ASP A 51 -19.54 20.87 18.93
N VAL A 52 -20.05 21.18 17.75
CA VAL A 52 -20.12 22.54 17.20
C VAL A 52 -21.56 22.87 16.88
N GLU A 53 -22.02 24.04 17.34
CA GLU A 53 -23.34 24.61 17.08
C GLU A 53 -23.24 25.61 15.93
N PHE A 54 -24.18 25.54 14.98
CA PHE A 54 -24.25 26.42 13.83
C PHE A 54 -25.54 27.26 13.83
N ASP A 55 -25.44 28.52 13.46
CA ASP A 55 -26.59 29.40 13.27
C ASP A 55 -27.14 29.24 11.84
N GLY A 56 -27.98 28.21 11.59
CA GLY A 56 -28.64 28.02 10.31
C GLY A 56 -28.26 26.72 9.57
N HIS A 57 -27.55 26.82 8.44
CA HIS A 57 -27.21 25.64 7.64
C HIS A 57 -26.12 24.79 8.30
N LEU A 58 -26.40 23.47 8.42
CA LEU A 58 -25.42 22.53 8.95
C LEU A 58 -24.40 22.11 7.86
N PRO A 59 -23.12 22.02 8.20
CA PRO A 59 -22.10 21.41 7.33
C PRO A 59 -22.46 19.98 6.95
N ALA A 60 -22.10 19.56 5.74
CA ALA A 60 -22.28 18.17 5.34
C ALA A 60 -21.36 17.23 6.15
N ILE A 61 -21.78 15.97 6.28
CA ILE A 61 -20.92 14.93 6.87
C ILE A 61 -19.65 14.80 6.05
N LEU A 62 -18.51 14.61 6.70
CA LEU A 62 -17.13 14.62 6.18
C LEU A 62 -16.58 16.01 5.79
N ASN A 63 -17.35 17.10 5.93
CA ASN A 63 -16.78 18.43 5.75
C ASN A 63 -15.69 18.71 6.78
N ALA A 64 -14.66 19.43 6.35
CA ALA A 64 -13.61 19.95 7.21
C ALA A 64 -14.03 21.32 7.79
N LEU A 65 -13.94 21.45 9.09
CA LEU A 65 -14.16 22.69 9.80
C LEU A 65 -12.82 23.20 10.33
N HIS A 66 -12.62 24.50 10.32
CA HIS A 66 -11.42 25.15 10.82
C HIS A 66 -11.70 25.96 12.08
N THR A 67 -10.85 25.79 13.08
CA THR A 67 -10.79 26.65 14.27
C THR A 67 -9.34 26.95 14.61
N GLN A 68 -9.08 28.07 15.29
CA GLN A 68 -7.72 28.38 15.73
C GLN A 68 -7.45 27.73 17.10
N ASN A 69 -6.27 27.13 17.24
CA ASN A 69 -5.80 26.60 18.51
C ASN A 69 -4.37 27.06 18.77
N ILE A 70 -3.89 26.90 20.00
CA ILE A 70 -2.52 27.23 20.40
C ILE A 70 -1.83 25.95 20.85
N ASP A 71 -0.71 25.67 20.27
CA ASP A 71 0.13 24.54 20.72
C ASP A 71 0.64 24.87 22.15
N GLN A 72 0.28 24.02 23.10
CA GLN A 72 0.62 24.20 24.49
C GLN A 72 2.12 24.04 24.78
N LYS A 73 2.88 23.42 23.86
CA LYS A 73 4.32 23.24 24.02
C LYS A 73 5.13 24.42 23.46
N THR A 74 4.77 24.87 22.27
CA THR A 74 5.47 25.95 21.56
C THR A 74 4.88 27.32 21.82
N GLY A 75 3.59 27.39 22.20
CA GLY A 75 2.84 28.64 22.34
C GLY A 75 2.43 29.27 21.00
N GLU A 76 2.66 28.58 19.88
CA GLU A 76 2.34 29.08 18.55
C GLU A 76 0.88 28.78 18.15
N PRO A 77 0.22 29.71 17.45
CA PRO A 77 -1.12 29.46 16.94
C PRO A 77 -1.08 28.56 15.72
N PHE A 78 -2.01 27.60 15.65
CA PHE A 78 -2.21 26.74 14.48
C PHE A 78 -3.69 26.59 14.15
N THR A 79 -3.99 26.22 12.91
CA THR A 79 -5.36 25.90 12.47
C THR A 79 -5.66 24.44 12.76
N LEU A 80 -6.55 24.18 13.72
CA LEU A 80 -7.06 22.85 13.99
C LEU A 80 -8.17 22.51 13.00
N VAL A 81 -8.04 21.35 12.36
CA VAL A 81 -9.04 20.80 11.45
C VAL A 81 -9.92 19.81 12.20
N LEU A 82 -11.23 19.99 12.08
CA LEU A 82 -12.26 19.13 12.64
C LEU A 82 -13.08 18.52 11.49
N GLU A 83 -13.26 17.21 11.46
CA GLU A 83 -14.07 16.53 10.44
C GLU A 83 -15.47 16.26 11.00
N VAL A 84 -16.52 16.64 10.27
CA VAL A 84 -17.90 16.39 10.66
C VAL A 84 -18.22 14.90 10.58
N ALA A 85 -18.54 14.27 11.70
CA ALA A 85 -18.83 12.84 11.81
C ALA A 85 -20.33 12.53 11.93
N GLN A 86 -21.11 13.40 12.57
CA GLN A 86 -22.53 13.18 12.83
C GLN A 86 -23.29 14.51 12.95
N HIS A 87 -24.55 14.50 12.55
CA HIS A 87 -25.54 15.53 12.94
C HIS A 87 -26.26 15.06 14.20
N LEU A 88 -26.26 15.91 15.23
CA LEU A 88 -26.89 15.60 16.52
C LEU A 88 -28.34 16.11 16.63
N GLY A 89 -28.79 16.91 15.66
CA GLY A 89 -30.02 17.71 15.76
C GLY A 89 -29.78 19.09 16.38
N GLU A 90 -30.82 19.91 16.46
CA GLU A 90 -30.78 21.25 17.08
C GLU A 90 -29.59 22.12 16.61
N ASN A 91 -29.29 22.10 15.30
CA ASN A 91 -28.19 22.82 14.67
C ASN A 91 -26.79 22.41 15.16
N MET A 92 -26.65 21.26 15.79
CA MET A 92 -25.36 20.75 16.29
C MET A 92 -24.79 19.65 15.41
N VAL A 93 -23.47 19.71 15.21
CA VAL A 93 -22.68 18.65 14.58
C VAL A 93 -21.63 18.13 15.55
N ARG A 94 -21.38 16.84 15.50
CA ARG A 94 -20.27 16.19 16.21
C ARG A 94 -19.13 15.99 15.25
N THR A 95 -17.92 16.43 15.66
CA THR A 95 -16.74 16.39 14.84
C THR A 95 -15.62 15.61 15.51
N ILE A 96 -14.65 15.17 14.70
CA ILE A 96 -13.42 14.50 15.13
C ILE A 96 -12.26 15.44 14.83
N ALA A 97 -11.43 15.69 15.82
CA ALA A 97 -10.23 16.52 15.66
C ALA A 97 -9.09 15.75 15.00
N MET A 98 -8.39 16.42 14.09
CA MET A 98 -7.20 15.89 13.40
C MET A 98 -5.90 16.18 14.15
N ASP A 99 -5.96 16.99 15.20
CA ASP A 99 -4.85 17.32 16.08
C ASP A 99 -5.36 17.53 17.51
N THR A 100 -4.48 17.96 18.43
CA THR A 100 -4.82 18.19 19.83
C THR A 100 -5.96 19.19 20.02
N THR A 101 -6.88 18.85 20.89
CA THR A 101 -8.00 19.72 21.32
C THR A 101 -7.70 20.49 22.60
N GLU A 102 -6.50 20.30 23.17
CA GLU A 102 -6.08 21.00 24.37
C GLU A 102 -6.03 22.51 24.11
N GLY A 103 -6.63 23.28 25.00
CA GLY A 103 -6.72 24.74 24.88
C GLY A 103 -7.99 25.26 24.19
N LEU A 104 -8.80 24.41 23.57
CA LEU A 104 -10.09 24.81 23.01
C LEU A 104 -11.06 25.27 24.10
N THR A 105 -11.80 26.33 23.82
CA THR A 105 -12.79 26.92 24.74
C THR A 105 -14.19 26.89 24.15
N ARG A 106 -15.19 26.72 25.01
CA ARG A 106 -16.59 26.85 24.62
C ARG A 106 -16.89 28.23 24.05
N GLY A 107 -17.66 28.32 22.99
CA GLY A 107 -18.00 29.55 22.30
C GLY A 107 -16.95 30.03 21.28
N GLN A 108 -15.85 29.32 21.15
CA GLN A 108 -14.80 29.63 20.17
C GLN A 108 -15.33 29.47 18.74
N PRO A 109 -15.01 30.42 17.82
CA PRO A 109 -15.53 30.37 16.45
C PRO A 109 -14.96 29.21 15.64
N VAL A 110 -15.82 28.62 14.80
CA VAL A 110 -15.50 27.56 13.86
C VAL A 110 -16.07 27.92 12.50
N SER A 111 -15.30 27.73 11.44
CA SER A 111 -15.72 27.98 10.06
C SER A 111 -15.81 26.69 9.26
N ASP A 112 -16.88 26.50 8.50
CA ASP A 112 -17.00 25.39 7.53
C ASP A 112 -16.23 25.75 6.26
N THR A 113 -15.40 24.83 5.77
CA THR A 113 -14.67 25.00 4.50
C THR A 113 -15.55 24.71 3.27
N GLY A 114 -16.73 24.12 3.47
CA GLY A 114 -17.62 23.67 2.40
C GLY A 114 -17.15 22.43 1.64
N SER A 115 -16.10 21.79 2.08
CA SER A 115 -15.52 20.58 1.46
C SER A 115 -14.92 19.64 2.51
N SER A 116 -14.65 18.41 2.12
CA SER A 116 -13.89 17.49 2.99
C SER A 116 -12.42 17.91 3.10
N ILE A 117 -11.67 17.26 3.99
CA ILE A 117 -10.22 17.48 4.14
C ILE A 117 -9.54 17.35 2.78
N GLN A 118 -8.74 18.36 2.42
CA GLN A 118 -7.98 18.43 1.17
C GLN A 118 -6.50 18.16 1.46
N THR A 119 -5.84 17.40 0.59
CA THR A 119 -4.39 17.17 0.65
C THR A 119 -3.71 17.74 -0.60
N PRO A 120 -2.50 18.30 -0.47
CA PRO A 120 -1.71 18.68 -1.64
C PRO A 120 -1.33 17.44 -2.45
N VAL A 121 -1.30 17.57 -3.77
CA VAL A 121 -0.98 16.49 -4.70
C VAL A 121 -0.01 16.98 -5.78
N GLY A 122 0.52 16.05 -6.57
CA GLY A 122 1.42 16.34 -7.67
C GLY A 122 2.91 16.20 -7.32
N PRO A 123 3.81 16.49 -8.25
CA PRO A 123 5.26 16.27 -8.07
C PRO A 123 5.86 16.99 -6.86
N GLY A 124 5.25 18.10 -6.42
CA GLY A 124 5.71 18.87 -5.27
C GLY A 124 5.61 18.17 -3.91
N VAL A 125 4.89 17.04 -3.81
CA VAL A 125 4.80 16.25 -2.57
C VAL A 125 5.89 15.18 -2.48
N LEU A 126 6.57 14.87 -3.60
CA LEU A 126 7.64 13.86 -3.60
C LEU A 126 8.85 14.34 -2.80
N GLY A 127 9.40 13.46 -1.98
CA GLY A 127 10.50 13.77 -1.08
C GLY A 127 10.11 14.57 0.18
N ARG A 128 8.81 14.81 0.40
CA ARG A 128 8.29 15.60 1.52
C ARG A 128 7.60 14.69 2.54
N ILE A 129 7.63 15.12 3.80
CA ILE A 129 6.85 14.49 4.88
C ILE A 129 5.69 15.41 5.25
N MET A 130 4.48 14.85 5.26
CA MET A 130 3.25 15.57 5.54
C MET A 130 2.47 14.92 6.68
N ASN A 131 1.66 15.71 7.37
CA ASN A 131 0.68 15.21 8.33
C ASN A 131 -0.64 14.81 7.63
N VAL A 132 -1.63 14.40 8.40
CA VAL A 132 -2.95 13.94 7.91
C VAL A 132 -3.69 14.98 7.07
N VAL A 133 -3.50 16.26 7.32
CA VAL A 133 -4.12 17.38 6.57
C VAL A 133 -3.22 17.92 5.46
N GLY A 134 -2.14 17.21 5.14
CA GLY A 134 -1.22 17.58 4.05
C GLY A 134 -0.28 18.74 4.35
N GLN A 135 -0.13 19.13 5.62
CA GLN A 135 0.85 20.13 6.02
C GLN A 135 2.24 19.50 6.13
N PRO A 136 3.31 20.19 5.66
CA PRO A 136 4.67 19.66 5.77
C PRO A 136 5.13 19.67 7.24
N ILE A 137 5.81 18.60 7.64
CA ILE A 137 6.38 18.41 8.98
C ILE A 137 7.89 18.12 8.94
N ASP A 138 8.51 18.32 7.79
CA ASP A 138 9.92 18.04 7.48
C ASP A 138 10.82 19.27 7.55
N GLU A 139 10.33 20.40 8.06
CA GLU A 139 11.03 21.70 8.17
C GLU A 139 11.61 22.23 6.83
N ALA A 140 11.25 21.62 5.70
CA ALA A 140 11.71 22.03 4.37
C ALA A 140 10.83 23.13 3.73
N GLY A 141 10.03 23.83 4.52
CA GLY A 141 9.15 24.91 4.08
C GLY A 141 7.86 24.44 3.39
N PRO A 142 7.06 25.33 2.82
CA PRO A 142 5.76 24.99 2.25
C PRO A 142 5.90 24.09 1.02
N ILE A 143 4.90 23.22 0.80
CA ILE A 143 4.83 22.36 -0.38
C ILE A 143 4.50 23.22 -1.61
N LYS A 144 5.30 23.09 -2.64
CA LYS A 144 5.14 23.82 -3.91
C LYS A 144 4.12 23.12 -4.81
N THR A 145 2.83 23.32 -4.53
CA THR A 145 1.74 22.80 -5.36
C THR A 145 0.59 23.81 -5.42
N THR A 146 -0.17 23.77 -6.50
CA THR A 146 -1.43 24.52 -6.67
C THR A 146 -2.63 23.58 -6.67
N GLU A 147 -2.41 22.26 -6.66
CA GLU A 147 -3.46 21.26 -6.76
C GLU A 147 -3.68 20.57 -5.43
N TYR A 148 -4.97 20.45 -5.07
CA TYR A 148 -5.43 19.79 -3.87
C TYR A 148 -6.54 18.82 -4.21
N ARG A 149 -6.58 17.68 -3.52
CA ARG A 149 -7.60 16.65 -3.71
C ARG A 149 -8.23 16.27 -2.37
N PRO A 150 -9.55 15.98 -2.38
CA PRO A 150 -10.22 15.49 -1.20
C PRO A 150 -9.70 14.09 -0.82
N ILE A 151 -9.51 13.86 0.47
CA ILE A 151 -9.11 12.53 0.96
C ILE A 151 -10.26 11.51 0.89
N HIS A 152 -11.50 11.99 0.96
CA HIS A 152 -12.71 11.17 0.77
C HIS A 152 -13.13 11.21 -0.71
N ARG A 153 -12.98 10.08 -1.37
CA ARG A 153 -13.38 9.87 -2.78
C ARG A 153 -14.04 8.51 -2.91
N GLU A 154 -14.88 8.36 -3.90
CA GLU A 154 -15.42 7.08 -4.31
C GLU A 154 -14.36 6.26 -5.06
N ALA A 155 -14.48 4.93 -5.02
CA ALA A 155 -13.65 4.04 -5.81
C ALA A 155 -13.89 4.28 -7.32
N PRO A 156 -12.88 3.99 -8.18
CA PRO A 156 -13.07 4.05 -9.62
C PRO A 156 -14.25 3.20 -10.07
N SER A 157 -15.03 3.71 -11.04
CA SER A 157 -16.18 3.00 -11.58
C SER A 157 -15.73 1.71 -12.29
N PHE A 158 -16.64 0.76 -12.43
CA PHE A 158 -16.36 -0.51 -13.11
C PHE A 158 -15.84 -0.31 -14.56
N GLU A 159 -16.30 0.75 -15.23
CA GLU A 159 -15.85 1.08 -16.60
C GLU A 159 -14.41 1.61 -16.66
N GLU A 160 -13.93 2.23 -15.58
CA GLU A 160 -12.57 2.79 -15.49
C GLU A 160 -11.53 1.72 -15.12
N GLN A 161 -11.95 0.66 -14.45
CA GLN A 161 -11.06 -0.41 -14.02
C GLN A 161 -10.57 -1.26 -15.20
N THR A 162 -9.36 -1.81 -15.08
CA THR A 162 -8.83 -2.82 -16.00
C THR A 162 -8.87 -4.19 -15.35
N THR A 163 -9.16 -5.22 -16.14
CA THR A 163 -9.25 -6.61 -15.68
C THR A 163 -7.99 -7.42 -16.02
N SER A 164 -6.98 -6.82 -16.66
CA SER A 164 -5.73 -7.52 -16.98
C SER A 164 -4.93 -7.81 -15.70
N SER A 165 -4.62 -9.07 -15.47
CA SER A 165 -3.71 -9.50 -14.39
C SER A 165 -2.29 -9.53 -14.95
N GLU A 166 -1.50 -8.51 -14.60
CA GLU A 166 -0.07 -8.44 -14.96
C GLU A 166 0.77 -8.64 -13.70
N ILE A 167 1.89 -9.36 -13.86
CA ILE A 167 2.86 -9.53 -12.78
C ILE A 167 3.63 -8.21 -12.59
N LEU A 168 3.71 -7.74 -11.36
CA LEU A 168 4.64 -6.70 -10.97
C LEU A 168 5.97 -7.35 -10.56
N VAL A 169 6.95 -7.33 -11.44
CA VAL A 169 8.28 -7.90 -11.15
C VAL A 169 8.98 -7.02 -10.12
N THR A 170 9.27 -7.59 -8.97
CA THR A 170 9.90 -6.87 -7.85
C THR A 170 11.42 -6.90 -7.89
N GLY A 171 12.01 -7.83 -8.65
CA GLY A 171 13.43 -8.11 -8.69
C GLY A 171 13.93 -8.86 -7.45
N ILE A 172 13.02 -9.32 -6.59
CA ILE A 172 13.32 -10.11 -5.39
C ILE A 172 12.92 -11.57 -5.66
N LYS A 173 13.90 -12.45 -5.81
CA LYS A 173 13.72 -13.84 -6.25
C LYS A 173 12.60 -14.58 -5.54
N VAL A 174 12.59 -14.54 -4.20
CA VAL A 174 11.60 -15.30 -3.42
C VAL A 174 10.18 -14.78 -3.61
N ILE A 175 10.01 -13.47 -3.75
CA ILE A 175 8.69 -12.86 -4.00
C ILE A 175 8.22 -13.22 -5.40
N ASP A 176 9.04 -12.93 -6.41
CA ASP A 176 8.68 -13.10 -7.81
C ASP A 176 8.44 -14.58 -8.18
N LEU A 177 9.16 -15.52 -7.53
CA LEU A 177 8.97 -16.96 -7.78
C LEU A 177 7.75 -17.53 -7.06
N ILE A 178 7.60 -17.24 -5.75
CA ILE A 178 6.69 -17.99 -4.86
C ILE A 178 5.35 -17.26 -4.63
N CYS A 179 5.40 -15.93 -4.46
CA CYS A 179 4.22 -15.11 -4.19
C CYS A 179 4.19 -13.87 -5.08
N PRO A 180 4.20 -14.03 -6.42
CA PRO A 180 4.29 -12.90 -7.34
C PRO A 180 3.18 -11.90 -7.10
N TYR A 181 3.54 -10.62 -7.18
CA TYR A 181 2.62 -9.52 -6.97
C TYR A 181 1.85 -9.19 -8.24
N THR A 182 0.57 -8.86 -8.08
CA THR A 182 -0.26 -8.36 -9.17
C THR A 182 -0.15 -6.85 -9.25
N LYS A 183 0.04 -6.32 -10.43
CA LYS A 183 -0.06 -4.88 -10.70
C LYS A 183 -1.48 -4.40 -10.39
N GLY A 184 -1.60 -3.37 -9.55
CA GLY A 184 -2.90 -2.94 -9.04
C GLY A 184 -3.49 -3.81 -7.93
N GLY A 185 -2.73 -4.81 -7.46
CA GLY A 185 -3.12 -5.71 -6.39
C GLY A 185 -2.84 -5.16 -4.98
N LYS A 186 -3.34 -5.89 -4.01
CA LYS A 186 -3.22 -5.60 -2.58
C LYS A 186 -2.41 -6.70 -1.92
N ILE A 187 -1.24 -6.36 -1.41
CA ILE A 187 -0.29 -7.30 -0.84
C ILE A 187 -0.23 -7.10 0.68
N GLY A 188 -0.44 -8.17 1.42
CA GLY A 188 -0.23 -8.20 2.86
C GLY A 188 1.20 -8.63 3.19
N LEU A 189 1.93 -7.80 3.92
CA LEU A 189 3.26 -8.11 4.44
C LEU A 189 3.16 -8.42 5.93
N PHE A 190 3.32 -9.69 6.26
CA PHE A 190 3.21 -10.21 7.62
C PHE A 190 4.58 -10.49 8.22
N GLY A 191 4.69 -10.37 9.53
CA GLY A 191 5.89 -10.74 10.24
C GLY A 191 5.98 -10.04 11.59
N GLY A 192 6.71 -10.66 12.51
CA GLY A 192 7.00 -10.10 13.82
C GLY A 192 7.96 -8.91 13.76
N ALA A 193 8.36 -8.40 14.91
CA ALA A 193 9.40 -7.39 14.99
C ALA A 193 10.77 -7.98 14.61
N GLY A 194 11.60 -7.20 13.89
CA GLY A 194 12.99 -7.56 13.58
C GLY A 194 13.19 -8.56 12.45
N VAL A 195 12.15 -8.89 11.67
CA VAL A 195 12.27 -9.82 10.52
C VAL A 195 12.57 -9.12 9.19
N GLY A 196 12.73 -7.79 9.18
CA GLY A 196 13.09 -7.02 7.99
C GLY A 196 11.91 -6.49 7.17
N LYS A 197 10.71 -6.28 7.76
CA LYS A 197 9.57 -5.68 7.05
C LYS A 197 9.92 -4.34 6.40
N THR A 198 10.42 -3.40 7.17
CA THR A 198 10.78 -2.06 6.71
C THR A 198 11.83 -2.11 5.61
N VAL A 199 12.88 -2.93 5.78
CA VAL A 199 13.94 -3.09 4.77
C VAL A 199 13.40 -3.69 3.47
N THR A 200 12.47 -4.65 3.56
CA THR A 200 11.80 -5.21 2.37
C THR A 200 10.95 -4.17 1.66
N MET A 201 10.20 -3.33 2.41
CA MET A 201 9.42 -2.23 1.81
C MET A 201 10.31 -1.21 1.11
N GLN A 202 11.42 -0.83 1.74
CA GLN A 202 12.39 0.09 1.14
C GLN A 202 13.00 -0.47 -0.15
N GLU A 203 13.35 -1.76 -0.16
CA GLU A 203 13.87 -2.42 -1.36
C GLU A 203 12.85 -2.44 -2.48
N LEU A 204 11.58 -2.70 -2.18
CA LEU A 204 10.49 -2.62 -3.16
C LEU A 204 10.36 -1.20 -3.73
N ILE A 205 10.39 -0.17 -2.88
CA ILE A 205 10.36 1.24 -3.32
C ILE A 205 11.53 1.54 -4.25
N ASN A 206 12.75 1.16 -3.85
CA ASN A 206 13.96 1.39 -4.62
C ASN A 206 13.91 0.66 -5.98
N ASN A 207 13.50 -0.59 -5.99
CA ASN A 207 13.46 -1.42 -7.20
C ASN A 207 12.41 -0.91 -8.19
N ILE A 208 11.20 -0.59 -7.72
CA ILE A 208 10.14 -0.05 -8.58
C ILE A 208 10.50 1.35 -9.12
N ALA A 209 11.10 2.20 -8.28
CA ALA A 209 11.57 3.51 -8.71
C ALA A 209 12.64 3.41 -9.82
N LYS A 210 13.57 2.45 -9.72
CA LYS A 210 14.65 2.24 -10.69
C LYS A 210 14.17 1.51 -11.95
N ALA A 211 13.42 0.42 -11.80
CA ALA A 211 12.99 -0.44 -12.92
C ALA A 211 11.89 0.18 -13.75
N TYR A 212 10.90 0.84 -13.12
CA TYR A 212 9.70 1.33 -13.80
C TYR A 212 9.58 2.86 -13.83
N GLY A 213 10.47 3.58 -13.15
CA GLY A 213 10.36 5.04 -13.01
C GLY A 213 9.05 5.48 -12.31
N GLY A 214 8.41 4.56 -11.57
CA GLY A 214 7.18 4.78 -10.84
C GLY A 214 7.38 5.62 -9.60
N TYR A 215 6.27 6.11 -9.06
CA TYR A 215 6.25 6.84 -7.81
C TYR A 215 5.74 5.97 -6.68
N SER A 216 6.15 6.29 -5.46
CA SER A 216 5.69 5.62 -4.26
C SER A 216 5.09 6.63 -3.29
N VAL A 217 4.10 6.18 -2.54
CA VAL A 217 3.54 6.93 -1.42
C VAL A 217 3.57 6.04 -0.20
N LEU A 218 4.12 6.52 0.89
CA LEU A 218 4.14 5.79 2.16
C LEU A 218 3.24 6.48 3.17
N ALA A 219 2.23 5.78 3.64
CA ALA A 219 1.35 6.20 4.72
C ALA A 219 1.74 5.48 6.02
N GLY A 220 2.39 6.21 6.92
CA GLY A 220 2.73 5.74 8.27
C GLY A 220 1.53 5.92 9.21
N VAL A 221 0.88 4.82 9.56
CA VAL A 221 -0.36 4.79 10.34
C VAL A 221 -0.09 4.25 11.73
N GLY A 222 -0.03 5.13 12.72
CA GLY A 222 0.12 4.77 14.12
C GLY A 222 1.45 4.09 14.46
N GLU A 223 2.49 4.33 13.67
CA GLU A 223 3.83 3.80 13.91
C GLU A 223 4.69 4.77 14.76
N ARG A 224 5.87 4.34 15.17
CA ARG A 224 6.75 5.13 16.02
C ARG A 224 7.39 6.27 15.21
N THR A 225 7.39 7.47 15.77
CA THR A 225 8.01 8.66 15.16
C THR A 225 9.47 8.42 14.81
N ARG A 226 10.22 7.71 15.66
CA ARG A 226 11.62 7.39 15.41
C ARG A 226 11.79 6.53 14.15
N GLU A 227 10.98 5.48 13.99
CA GLU A 227 11.03 4.60 12.82
C GLU A 227 10.67 5.35 11.52
N GLY A 228 9.70 6.28 11.60
CA GLY A 228 9.37 7.14 10.47
C GLY A 228 10.50 8.11 10.09
N ASN A 229 11.22 8.65 11.07
CA ASN A 229 12.38 9.50 10.83
C ASN A 229 13.57 8.71 10.27
N ASP A 230 13.85 7.53 10.84
CA ASP A 230 14.90 6.64 10.34
C ASP A 230 14.64 6.29 8.86
N LEU A 231 13.39 5.91 8.53
CA LEU A 231 12.97 5.61 7.16
C LEU A 231 13.17 6.77 6.17
N TYR A 232 12.87 8.00 6.59
CA TYR A 232 13.08 9.18 5.75
C TYR A 232 14.57 9.37 5.39
N HIS A 233 15.45 9.24 6.37
CA HIS A 233 16.90 9.37 6.15
C HIS A 233 17.44 8.22 5.29
N GLU A 234 16.99 6.99 5.53
CA GLU A 234 17.38 5.82 4.73
C GLU A 234 16.94 5.95 3.26
N MET A 235 15.77 6.55 2.98
CA MET A 235 15.34 6.86 1.61
C MET A 235 16.23 7.91 0.92
N ILE A 236 16.76 8.85 1.66
CA ILE A 236 17.74 9.82 1.15
C ILE A 236 19.07 9.11 0.88
N GLU A 237 19.57 8.30 1.79
CA GLU A 237 20.83 7.57 1.67
C GLU A 237 20.82 6.55 0.51
N SER A 238 19.67 5.92 0.26
CA SER A 238 19.45 5.00 -0.88
C SER A 238 19.19 5.71 -2.22
N ASN A 239 19.21 7.05 -2.25
CA ASN A 239 18.92 7.88 -3.43
C ASN A 239 17.50 7.68 -4.02
N VAL A 240 16.55 7.24 -3.22
CA VAL A 240 15.12 7.23 -3.58
C VAL A 240 14.57 8.65 -3.50
N ASN A 241 14.94 9.39 -2.45
CA ASN A 241 14.58 10.79 -2.26
C ASN A 241 15.82 11.68 -2.23
N VAL A 242 15.64 12.92 -2.63
CA VAL A 242 16.66 13.97 -2.64
C VAL A 242 16.66 14.68 -1.29
N ASP A 243 17.84 14.90 -0.72
CA ASP A 243 18.03 15.65 0.52
C ASP A 243 17.79 17.15 0.26
N PRO A 244 16.72 17.75 0.79
CA PRO A 244 16.42 19.16 0.58
C PRO A 244 17.48 20.08 1.22
N THR A 245 18.19 19.63 2.25
CA THR A 245 19.21 20.44 2.93
C THR A 245 20.48 20.63 2.07
N LYS A 246 20.75 19.70 1.15
CA LYS A 246 21.90 19.75 0.23
C LYS A 246 21.54 20.31 -1.14
N ASN A 247 20.25 20.54 -1.43
CA ASN A 247 19.76 20.92 -2.75
C ASN A 247 18.89 22.19 -2.73
N ASP A 248 19.30 23.20 -1.98
CA ASP A 248 18.64 24.52 -1.86
C ASP A 248 17.14 24.43 -1.55
N GLY A 249 16.73 23.46 -0.74
CA GLY A 249 15.33 23.20 -0.41
C GLY A 249 14.51 22.54 -1.52
N SER A 250 15.16 22.07 -2.60
CA SER A 250 14.51 21.34 -3.68
C SER A 250 14.50 19.84 -3.42
N THR A 251 13.36 19.21 -3.64
CA THR A 251 13.17 17.75 -3.61
C THR A 251 12.99 17.16 -5.01
N GLU A 252 13.31 17.94 -6.06
CA GLU A 252 13.18 17.51 -7.46
C GLU A 252 14.05 16.27 -7.73
N GLY A 253 13.45 15.26 -8.36
CA GLY A 253 14.06 13.96 -8.58
C GLY A 253 13.66 12.89 -7.54
N SER A 254 13.07 13.27 -6.43
CA SER A 254 12.51 12.34 -5.43
C SER A 254 11.40 11.46 -6.02
N LYS A 255 11.26 10.24 -5.49
CA LYS A 255 10.34 9.22 -6.00
C LYS A 255 9.27 8.80 -4.98
N CYS A 256 9.42 9.15 -3.71
CA CYS A 256 8.52 8.75 -2.65
C CYS A 256 7.99 9.95 -1.85
N ALA A 257 6.67 10.04 -1.69
CA ALA A 257 6.00 10.95 -0.77
C ALA A 257 5.69 10.22 0.55
N LEU A 258 5.82 10.92 1.68
CA LEU A 258 5.58 10.37 3.01
C LEU A 258 4.46 11.12 3.71
N VAL A 259 3.49 10.38 4.26
CA VAL A 259 2.37 10.95 5.02
C VAL A 259 2.31 10.23 6.36
N TYR A 260 2.47 10.96 7.45
CA TYR A 260 2.56 10.38 8.78
C TYR A 260 1.39 10.78 9.67
N GLY A 261 0.79 9.78 10.33
CA GLY A 261 -0.12 9.90 11.45
C GLY A 261 0.37 8.97 12.55
N GLN A 262 1.36 9.45 13.32
CA GLN A 262 2.13 8.63 14.26
C GLN A 262 1.30 8.21 15.49
N MET A 263 1.84 7.27 16.28
CA MET A 263 1.11 6.70 17.44
C MET A 263 0.81 7.71 18.56
N ASN A 264 1.51 8.83 18.59
CA ASN A 264 1.28 9.92 19.55
C ASN A 264 0.20 10.92 19.09
N GLU A 265 -0.26 10.81 17.84
CA GLU A 265 -1.31 11.68 17.31
C GLU A 265 -2.72 11.19 17.71
N PRO A 266 -3.72 12.09 17.71
CA PRO A 266 -5.08 11.72 18.08
C PRO A 266 -5.68 10.67 17.13
N PRO A 267 -6.70 9.91 17.56
CA PRO A 267 -7.30 8.84 16.76
C PRO A 267 -7.90 9.33 15.45
N GLY A 268 -8.36 10.58 15.36
CA GLY A 268 -8.83 11.19 14.11
C GLY A 268 -7.75 11.22 13.04
N ALA A 269 -6.54 11.68 13.38
CA ALA A 269 -5.40 11.71 12.47
C ALA A 269 -5.01 10.31 12.01
N ARG A 270 -4.87 9.36 12.94
CA ARG A 270 -4.49 7.97 12.63
C ARG A 270 -5.54 7.24 11.76
N ALA A 271 -6.82 7.60 11.90
CA ALA A 271 -7.90 7.04 11.10
C ALA A 271 -8.01 7.63 9.68
N ARG A 272 -7.32 8.74 9.39
CA ARG A 272 -7.43 9.43 8.10
C ARG A 272 -6.14 9.46 7.29
N VAL A 273 -4.98 9.31 7.92
CA VAL A 273 -3.68 9.42 7.26
C VAL A 273 -3.51 8.45 6.07
N ALA A 274 -4.04 7.22 6.15
CA ALA A 274 -4.04 6.28 5.03
C ALA A 274 -4.84 6.81 3.83
N LEU A 275 -5.95 7.51 4.07
CA LEU A 275 -6.75 8.14 3.02
C LEU A 275 -6.02 9.32 2.38
N THR A 276 -5.25 10.08 3.17
CA THR A 276 -4.40 11.16 2.67
C THR A 276 -3.33 10.63 1.71
N GLY A 277 -2.61 9.58 2.12
CA GLY A 277 -1.63 8.92 1.26
C GLY A 277 -2.26 8.35 -0.01
N LEU A 278 -3.42 7.71 0.13
CA LEU A 278 -4.15 7.16 -1.02
C LEU A 278 -4.59 8.25 -2.00
N ALA A 279 -5.07 9.41 -1.52
CA ALA A 279 -5.45 10.52 -2.40
C ALA A 279 -4.26 11.06 -3.22
N GLN A 280 -3.05 11.08 -2.66
CA GLN A 280 -1.83 11.42 -3.39
C GLN A 280 -1.46 10.35 -4.42
N ALA A 281 -1.57 9.06 -4.08
CA ALA A 281 -1.33 7.97 -5.02
C ALA A 281 -2.34 7.99 -6.18
N GLU A 282 -3.61 8.27 -5.91
CA GLU A 282 -4.65 8.41 -6.93
C GLU A 282 -4.36 9.52 -7.93
N TYR A 283 -3.77 10.63 -7.50
CA TYR A 283 -3.37 11.70 -8.41
C TYR A 283 -2.35 11.21 -9.44
N PHE A 284 -1.30 10.53 -8.99
CA PHE A 284 -0.27 10.01 -9.90
C PHE A 284 -0.82 8.93 -10.85
N ARG A 285 -1.76 8.10 -10.38
CA ARG A 285 -2.45 7.11 -11.23
C ARG A 285 -3.36 7.77 -12.27
N ASP A 286 -4.21 8.72 -11.84
CA ASP A 286 -5.33 9.22 -12.64
C ASP A 286 -4.92 10.37 -13.57
N GLU A 287 -4.00 11.25 -13.16
CA GLU A 287 -3.58 12.43 -13.92
C GLU A 287 -2.25 12.21 -14.64
N GLU A 288 -1.29 11.57 -14.01
CA GLU A 288 0.02 11.33 -14.62
C GLU A 288 0.13 9.97 -15.32
N GLY A 289 -0.87 9.10 -15.14
CA GLY A 289 -0.92 7.78 -15.78
C GLY A 289 0.23 6.86 -15.34
N LYS A 290 0.64 6.96 -14.07
CA LYS A 290 1.76 6.21 -13.52
C LYS A 290 1.33 4.95 -12.80
N ASP A 291 2.25 4.00 -12.73
CA ASP A 291 2.16 2.90 -11.80
C ASP A 291 2.73 3.34 -10.46
N VAL A 292 1.89 3.28 -9.44
CA VAL A 292 2.19 3.80 -8.11
C VAL A 292 2.24 2.67 -7.09
N LEU A 293 3.25 2.67 -6.23
CA LEU A 293 3.23 1.85 -5.03
C LEU A 293 2.68 2.65 -3.85
N LEU A 294 1.69 2.09 -3.19
CA LEU A 294 1.16 2.62 -1.94
C LEU A 294 1.56 1.69 -0.78
N PHE A 295 2.39 2.19 0.10
CA PHE A 295 2.75 1.50 1.34
C PHE A 295 1.89 1.99 2.48
N VAL A 296 1.32 1.07 3.25
CA VAL A 296 0.54 1.37 4.46
C VAL A 296 1.16 0.63 5.64
N ASP A 297 1.79 1.36 6.52
CA ASP A 297 2.41 0.80 7.72
C ASP A 297 1.83 1.50 8.96
N ASN A 298 0.91 0.92 9.67
CA ASN A 298 0.37 -0.42 9.64
C ASN A 298 -1.16 -0.37 9.44
N ILE A 299 -1.73 -1.19 8.55
CA ILE A 299 -3.18 -1.17 8.27
C ILE A 299 -4.02 -1.55 9.50
N PHE A 300 -3.51 -2.37 10.42
CA PHE A 300 -4.18 -2.68 11.68
C PHE A 300 -4.43 -1.42 12.52
N ARG A 301 -3.49 -0.45 12.50
CA ARG A 301 -3.63 0.80 13.26
C ARG A 301 -4.75 1.69 12.70
N PHE A 302 -5.01 1.61 11.40
CA PHE A 302 -6.18 2.25 10.79
C PHE A 302 -7.48 1.73 11.42
N THR A 303 -7.65 0.42 11.55
CA THR A 303 -8.84 -0.18 12.17
C THR A 303 -8.92 0.11 13.67
N GLN A 304 -7.79 0.09 14.37
CA GLN A 304 -7.71 0.44 15.79
C GLN A 304 -8.14 1.90 16.03
N ALA A 305 -7.62 2.84 15.26
CA ALA A 305 -8.03 4.25 15.35
C ALA A 305 -9.52 4.44 15.04
N GLY A 306 -10.05 3.69 14.06
CA GLY A 306 -11.48 3.65 13.77
C GLY A 306 -12.32 3.17 14.95
N SER A 307 -11.87 2.17 15.71
CA SER A 307 -12.56 1.71 16.91
C SER A 307 -12.55 2.75 18.04
N GLU A 308 -11.42 3.42 18.24
CA GLU A 308 -11.29 4.53 19.21
C GLU A 308 -12.24 5.68 18.86
N VAL A 309 -12.27 6.09 17.59
CA VAL A 309 -13.20 7.12 17.08
C VAL A 309 -14.65 6.69 17.28
N SER A 310 -15.00 5.44 16.94
CA SER A 310 -16.35 4.92 17.09
C SER A 310 -16.83 4.94 18.55
N ALA A 311 -15.94 4.59 19.47
CA ALA A 311 -16.21 4.65 20.91
C ALA A 311 -16.46 6.09 21.40
N LEU A 312 -15.62 7.05 20.95
CA LEU A 312 -15.77 8.46 21.27
C LEU A 312 -17.08 9.06 20.69
N LEU A 313 -17.53 8.55 19.54
CA LEU A 313 -18.82 8.94 18.95
C LEU A 313 -20.03 8.29 19.66
N GLY A 314 -19.81 7.43 20.65
CA GLY A 314 -20.86 6.75 21.39
C GLY A 314 -21.57 5.63 20.63
N ARG A 315 -20.94 5.06 19.61
CA ARG A 315 -21.48 3.92 18.86
C ARG A 315 -21.32 2.63 19.66
N ILE A 316 -22.33 1.75 19.59
CA ILE A 316 -22.27 0.44 20.25
C ILE A 316 -21.21 -0.42 19.54
N PRO A 317 -20.21 -0.94 20.27
CA PRO A 317 -19.17 -1.76 19.66
C PRO A 317 -19.70 -3.11 19.17
N SER A 318 -19.08 -3.65 18.14
CA SER A 318 -19.29 -5.02 17.66
C SER A 318 -18.38 -6.02 18.39
N ALA A 319 -18.16 -7.20 17.81
CA ALA A 319 -17.33 -8.24 18.39
C ALA A 319 -15.91 -7.71 18.72
N VAL A 320 -15.36 -8.15 19.86
CA VAL A 320 -14.01 -7.81 20.36
C VAL A 320 -13.80 -6.30 20.56
N GLY A 321 -14.87 -5.49 20.58
CA GLY A 321 -14.78 -4.05 20.79
C GLY A 321 -14.54 -3.20 19.54
N TYR A 322 -14.54 -3.81 18.36
CA TYR A 322 -14.39 -3.06 17.09
C TYR A 322 -15.66 -2.28 16.70
N GLN A 323 -15.48 -1.29 15.83
CA GLN A 323 -16.59 -0.52 15.26
C GLN A 323 -17.52 -1.39 14.41
N PRO A 324 -18.84 -1.13 14.43
CA PRO A 324 -19.80 -1.87 13.59
C PRO A 324 -19.59 -1.64 12.09
N THR A 325 -18.88 -0.57 11.72
CA THR A 325 -18.56 -0.15 10.36
C THR A 325 -17.20 -0.67 9.85
N LEU A 326 -16.53 -1.56 10.60
CA LEU A 326 -15.19 -2.06 10.29
C LEU A 326 -15.03 -2.54 8.84
N ALA A 327 -15.92 -3.44 8.40
CA ALA A 327 -15.84 -4.00 7.05
C ALA A 327 -16.09 -2.94 5.97
N THR A 328 -17.02 -2.01 6.22
CA THR A 328 -17.35 -0.93 5.28
C THR A 328 -16.20 0.08 5.16
N GLU A 329 -15.60 0.47 6.28
CA GLU A 329 -14.45 1.40 6.29
C GLU A 329 -13.24 0.79 5.59
N MET A 330 -12.94 -0.47 5.87
CA MET A 330 -11.88 -1.22 5.20
C MET A 330 -12.18 -1.36 3.71
N GLY A 331 -13.40 -1.74 3.33
CA GLY A 331 -13.83 -1.86 1.94
C GLY A 331 -13.68 -0.54 1.18
N ASN A 332 -14.13 0.58 1.75
CA ASN A 332 -14.02 1.90 1.13
C ASN A 332 -12.55 2.31 0.86
N LEU A 333 -11.62 1.95 1.74
CA LEU A 333 -10.20 2.16 1.51
C LEU A 333 -9.67 1.23 0.41
N GLN A 334 -9.95 -0.07 0.52
CA GLN A 334 -9.36 -1.11 -0.32
C GLN A 334 -9.85 -1.06 -1.77
N GLU A 335 -11.14 -0.74 -2.01
CA GLU A 335 -11.70 -0.68 -3.36
C GLU A 335 -11.16 0.49 -4.21
N ARG A 336 -10.60 1.51 -3.59
CA ARG A 336 -9.91 2.61 -4.29
C ARG A 336 -8.53 2.20 -4.82
N ILE A 337 -7.94 1.16 -4.22
CA ILE A 337 -6.64 0.60 -4.59
C ILE A 337 -6.86 -0.40 -5.72
N THR A 338 -6.64 0.02 -6.96
CA THR A 338 -6.90 -0.79 -8.15
C THR A 338 -6.17 -0.24 -9.37
N SER A 339 -6.09 -1.06 -10.42
CA SER A 339 -5.66 -0.65 -11.75
C SER A 339 -6.80 -0.01 -12.52
N THR A 340 -6.52 1.09 -13.19
CA THR A 340 -7.41 1.77 -14.13
C THR A 340 -6.82 1.73 -15.53
N LYS A 341 -7.59 2.17 -16.51
CA LYS A 341 -7.11 2.32 -17.91
C LYS A 341 -5.98 3.35 -18.07
N LYS A 342 -5.72 4.17 -17.06
CA LYS A 342 -4.69 5.22 -17.07
C LYS A 342 -3.40 4.79 -16.38
N GLY A 343 -3.50 4.09 -15.25
CA GLY A 343 -2.38 3.66 -14.44
C GLY A 343 -2.84 2.71 -13.33
N SER A 344 -1.93 2.32 -12.44
CA SER A 344 -2.23 1.39 -11.37
C SER A 344 -1.79 1.90 -9.99
N ILE A 345 -2.49 1.47 -8.95
CA ILE A 345 -2.01 1.55 -7.57
C ILE A 345 -1.88 0.15 -7.05
N THR A 346 -0.65 -0.29 -6.78
CA THR A 346 -0.37 -1.54 -6.09
C THR A 346 -0.06 -1.21 -4.64
N SER A 347 -0.74 -1.84 -3.68
CA SER A 347 -0.48 -1.58 -2.26
C SER A 347 0.28 -2.71 -1.60
N VAL A 348 1.26 -2.32 -0.76
CA VAL A 348 1.94 -3.21 0.17
C VAL A 348 1.58 -2.76 1.58
N GLN A 349 0.85 -3.58 2.29
CA GLN A 349 0.27 -3.26 3.58
C GLN A 349 0.92 -4.09 4.67
N ALA A 350 1.63 -3.45 5.60
CA ALA A 350 2.09 -4.13 6.78
C ALA A 350 0.89 -4.48 7.66
N ILE A 351 0.78 -5.73 8.03
CA ILE A 351 -0.33 -6.24 8.84
C ILE A 351 0.24 -6.78 10.16
N TYR A 352 -0.28 -6.24 11.25
CA TYR A 352 -0.05 -6.77 12.57
C TYR A 352 -1.23 -7.68 12.96
N VAL A 353 -0.91 -8.88 13.43
CA VAL A 353 -1.91 -9.85 13.90
C VAL A 353 -1.86 -9.85 15.44
N PRO A 354 -2.89 -9.32 16.12
CA PRO A 354 -2.94 -9.31 17.57
C PRO A 354 -2.88 -10.71 18.15
N ALA A 355 -2.00 -10.93 19.13
CA ALA A 355 -1.81 -12.22 19.80
C ALA A 355 -1.55 -13.42 18.87
N ASP A 356 -1.05 -13.13 17.64
CA ASP A 356 -0.87 -14.12 16.56
C ASP A 356 -2.17 -14.87 16.18
N ASP A 357 -3.34 -14.26 16.43
CA ASP A 357 -4.66 -14.81 16.09
C ASP A 357 -5.20 -14.23 14.77
N PRO A 358 -5.12 -14.97 13.65
CA PRO A 358 -5.63 -14.51 12.36
C PRO A 358 -7.16 -14.42 12.29
N THR A 359 -7.88 -14.95 13.29
CA THR A 359 -9.35 -14.92 13.36
C THR A 359 -9.89 -13.66 14.00
N ASP A 360 -9.02 -12.78 14.52
CA ASP A 360 -9.42 -11.46 14.99
C ASP A 360 -10.10 -10.67 13.86
N PRO A 361 -11.22 -9.96 14.13
CA PRO A 361 -11.99 -9.26 13.10
C PRO A 361 -11.21 -8.27 12.23
N ALA A 362 -10.19 -7.60 12.76
CA ALA A 362 -9.42 -6.62 11.99
C ALA A 362 -8.50 -7.26 10.95
N PRO A 363 -7.60 -8.22 11.30
CA PRO A 363 -6.88 -9.01 10.31
C PRO A 363 -7.81 -9.72 9.32
N ALA A 364 -8.88 -10.37 9.81
CA ALA A 364 -9.81 -11.11 8.96
C ALA A 364 -10.46 -10.21 7.90
N ALA A 365 -10.86 -8.98 8.25
CA ALA A 365 -11.38 -8.00 7.31
C ALA A 365 -10.31 -7.58 6.28
N SER A 366 -9.04 -7.47 6.69
CA SER A 366 -7.93 -7.14 5.78
C SER A 366 -7.63 -8.29 4.83
N PHE A 367 -7.56 -9.54 5.32
CA PHE A 367 -7.28 -10.74 4.52
C PHE A 367 -8.25 -10.93 3.35
N ALA A 368 -9.53 -10.57 3.55
CA ALA A 368 -10.55 -10.71 2.52
C ALA A 368 -10.24 -9.93 1.23
N HIS A 369 -9.48 -8.85 1.34
CA HIS A 369 -9.11 -7.97 0.23
C HIS A 369 -7.76 -8.27 -0.41
N LEU A 370 -6.92 -9.10 0.22
CA LEU A 370 -5.55 -9.33 -0.27
C LEU A 370 -5.50 -10.23 -1.51
N ASP A 371 -4.64 -9.88 -2.44
CA ASP A 371 -4.33 -10.66 -3.64
C ASP A 371 -3.07 -11.52 -3.44
N ALA A 372 -2.13 -11.06 -2.62
CA ALA A 372 -0.96 -11.83 -2.24
C ALA A 372 -0.62 -11.61 -0.75
N THR A 373 -0.02 -12.63 -0.17
CA THR A 373 0.43 -12.63 1.23
C THR A 373 1.90 -13.02 1.28
N THR A 374 2.73 -12.14 1.82
CA THR A 374 4.16 -12.38 2.05
C THR A 374 4.40 -12.53 3.54
N MET A 375 4.77 -13.72 3.96
CA MET A 375 5.04 -14.07 5.35
C MET A 375 6.53 -13.98 5.65
N LEU A 376 6.93 -13.12 6.58
CA LEU A 376 8.30 -13.03 7.06
C LEU A 376 8.47 -13.86 8.34
N SER A 377 9.36 -14.83 8.30
CA SER A 377 9.59 -15.81 9.36
C SER A 377 10.78 -15.44 10.24
N ARG A 378 10.60 -15.53 11.56
CA ARG A 378 11.70 -15.36 12.53
C ARG A 378 12.72 -16.51 12.44
N ASP A 379 12.27 -17.71 12.13
CA ASP A 379 13.14 -18.90 12.03
C ASP A 379 14.07 -18.79 10.82
N ILE A 380 13.59 -18.20 9.72
CA ILE A 380 14.40 -17.93 8.53
C ILE A 380 15.37 -16.77 8.79
N ALA A 381 14.92 -15.71 9.46
CA ALA A 381 15.77 -14.61 9.87
C ALA A 381 16.88 -15.05 10.84
N ALA A 382 16.57 -15.96 11.77
CA ALA A 382 17.57 -16.53 12.69
C ALA A 382 18.65 -17.35 11.97
N GLN A 383 18.38 -17.87 10.78
CA GLN A 383 19.34 -18.54 9.91
C GLN A 383 20.15 -17.56 9.03
N ALA A 384 19.98 -16.25 9.27
CA ALA A 384 20.58 -15.16 8.48
C ALA A 384 20.21 -15.21 6.98
N ILE A 385 19.05 -15.76 6.62
CA ILE A 385 18.52 -15.76 5.26
C ILE A 385 17.64 -14.52 5.10
N PHE A 386 18.03 -13.60 4.21
CA PHE A 386 17.31 -12.37 3.93
C PHE A 386 17.10 -12.18 2.41
N PRO A 387 15.87 -11.73 1.98
CA PRO A 387 14.71 -11.45 2.82
C PRO A 387 14.19 -12.73 3.50
N ALA A 388 13.72 -12.58 4.74
CA ALA A 388 13.28 -13.70 5.55
C ALA A 388 11.85 -14.19 5.18
N VAL A 389 11.53 -14.22 3.90
CA VAL A 389 10.22 -14.65 3.38
C VAL A 389 10.09 -16.16 3.49
N ASP A 390 9.00 -16.62 4.10
CA ASP A 390 8.67 -18.03 4.17
C ASP A 390 8.04 -18.49 2.85
N PRO A 391 8.70 -19.36 2.08
CA PRO A 391 8.19 -19.80 0.78
C PRO A 391 7.02 -20.79 0.87
N LEU A 392 6.76 -21.36 2.05
CA LEU A 392 5.67 -22.31 2.26
C LEU A 392 4.39 -21.63 2.76
N ASP A 393 4.54 -20.56 3.55
CA ASP A 393 3.41 -19.83 4.14
C ASP A 393 3.01 -18.60 3.31
N SER A 394 3.84 -18.19 2.34
CA SER A 394 3.53 -17.09 1.42
C SER A 394 2.69 -17.57 0.24
N THR A 395 1.70 -16.77 -0.17
CA THR A 395 0.76 -17.15 -1.23
C THR A 395 0.43 -15.97 -2.15
N SER A 396 -0.01 -16.28 -3.38
CA SER A 396 -0.54 -15.30 -4.32
C SER A 396 -1.70 -15.88 -5.10
N ARG A 397 -2.74 -15.07 -5.34
CA ARG A 397 -3.91 -15.46 -6.15
C ARG A 397 -3.59 -15.66 -7.61
N ILE A 398 -2.56 -14.96 -8.12
CA ILE A 398 -2.14 -15.11 -9.52
C ILE A 398 -1.23 -16.32 -9.76
N MET A 399 -0.93 -17.13 -8.74
CA MET A 399 -0.18 -18.37 -8.86
C MET A 399 -1.05 -19.45 -9.54
N ASP A 400 -1.36 -19.21 -10.81
CA ASP A 400 -2.16 -20.05 -11.70
C ASP A 400 -1.42 -20.16 -13.04
N PRO A 401 -1.25 -21.37 -13.61
CA PRO A 401 -0.53 -21.57 -14.86
C PRO A 401 -1.11 -20.78 -16.05
N LEU A 402 -2.40 -20.44 -16.01
CA LEU A 402 -3.05 -19.62 -17.04
C LEU A 402 -2.66 -18.13 -16.96
N VAL A 403 -2.17 -17.67 -15.82
CA VAL A 403 -1.78 -16.28 -15.59
C VAL A 403 -0.28 -16.09 -15.68
N ILE A 404 0.49 -16.89 -14.91
CA ILE A 404 1.96 -16.75 -14.82
C ILE A 404 2.72 -17.63 -15.81
N GLY A 405 2.05 -18.52 -16.51
CA GLY A 405 2.63 -19.51 -17.41
C GLY A 405 3.01 -20.81 -16.71
N GLU A 406 2.97 -21.91 -17.51
CA GLU A 406 3.17 -23.27 -17.01
C GLU A 406 4.57 -23.48 -16.41
N GLU A 407 5.61 -22.94 -17.04
CA GLU A 407 6.99 -23.10 -16.59
C GLU A 407 7.22 -22.48 -15.21
N HIS A 408 6.80 -21.24 -15.01
CA HIS A 408 6.90 -20.54 -13.73
C HIS A 408 6.17 -21.32 -12.63
N TYR A 409 4.92 -21.70 -12.91
CA TYR A 409 4.09 -22.46 -11.98
C TYR A 409 4.74 -23.77 -11.54
N GLN A 410 5.23 -24.57 -12.48
CA GLN A 410 5.87 -25.85 -12.19
C GLN A 410 7.15 -25.68 -11.37
N VAL A 411 8.01 -24.72 -11.72
CA VAL A 411 9.24 -24.47 -10.99
C VAL A 411 8.94 -24.05 -9.55
N ALA A 412 7.99 -23.13 -9.35
CA ALA A 412 7.58 -22.68 -8.01
C ALA A 412 7.05 -23.85 -7.16
N ARG A 413 6.19 -24.69 -7.75
CA ARG A 413 5.65 -25.86 -7.05
C ARG A 413 6.72 -26.89 -6.70
N SER A 414 7.64 -27.17 -7.62
CA SER A 414 8.75 -28.09 -7.34
C SER A 414 9.67 -27.56 -6.22
N VAL A 415 9.94 -26.27 -6.19
CA VAL A 415 10.68 -25.64 -5.09
C VAL A 415 9.94 -25.82 -3.76
N GLN A 416 8.63 -25.57 -3.74
CA GLN A 416 7.81 -25.76 -2.52
C GLN A 416 7.77 -27.22 -2.08
N GLU A 417 7.65 -28.18 -2.99
CA GLU A 417 7.67 -29.61 -2.68
C GLU A 417 8.97 -30.03 -2.02
N VAL A 418 10.13 -29.65 -2.59
CA VAL A 418 11.44 -29.95 -2.00
C VAL A 418 11.59 -29.36 -0.61
N LEU A 419 11.15 -28.10 -0.40
CA LEU A 419 11.20 -27.45 0.91
C LEU A 419 10.24 -28.07 1.91
N GLN A 420 9.04 -28.49 1.47
CA GLN A 420 8.07 -29.16 2.33
C GLN A 420 8.55 -30.54 2.78
N GLN A 421 9.15 -31.33 1.86
CA GLN A 421 9.80 -32.60 2.21
C GLN A 421 10.92 -32.39 3.21
N TYR A 422 11.78 -31.40 3.00
CA TYR A 422 12.84 -31.06 3.93
C TYR A 422 12.30 -30.65 5.31
N LYS A 423 11.18 -29.89 5.37
CA LYS A 423 10.53 -29.52 6.63
C LYS A 423 10.11 -30.78 7.41
N GLY A 424 9.57 -31.79 6.72
CA GLY A 424 9.23 -33.09 7.34
C GLY A 424 10.43 -33.90 7.79
N LEU A 425 11.58 -33.77 7.11
CA LEU A 425 12.81 -34.49 7.49
C LEU A 425 13.59 -33.83 8.63
N LYS A 426 13.36 -32.53 8.92
CA LYS A 426 14.11 -31.81 9.96
C LYS A 426 14.04 -32.46 11.35
N ASP A 427 12.87 -32.94 11.74
CA ASP A 427 12.68 -33.59 13.04
C ASP A 427 13.41 -34.94 13.09
N ILE A 428 13.41 -35.68 12.00
CA ILE A 428 14.14 -36.96 11.88
C ILE A 428 15.64 -36.70 11.97
N ILE A 429 16.15 -35.69 11.26
CA ILE A 429 17.57 -35.30 11.28
C ILE A 429 18.00 -34.85 12.68
N ALA A 430 17.15 -34.12 13.40
CA ALA A 430 17.45 -33.66 14.75
C ALA A 430 17.55 -34.79 15.76
N ILE A 431 16.81 -35.90 15.58
CA ILE A 431 16.76 -37.03 16.51
C ILE A 431 17.77 -38.11 16.11
N LEU A 432 17.84 -38.49 14.87
CA LEU A 432 18.60 -39.64 14.36
C LEU A 432 19.90 -39.28 13.65
N GLY A 433 20.05 -38.03 13.23
CA GLY A 433 21.19 -37.59 12.41
C GLY A 433 20.99 -37.76 10.89
N MET A 434 21.89 -37.19 10.11
CA MET A 434 21.87 -37.26 8.63
C MET A 434 22.17 -38.65 8.09
N ASP A 435 22.95 -39.44 8.83
CA ASP A 435 23.47 -40.74 8.35
C ASP A 435 22.37 -41.80 8.22
N GLU A 436 21.30 -41.69 9.00
CA GLU A 436 20.16 -42.59 8.99
C GLU A 436 19.16 -42.34 7.86
N LEU A 437 19.34 -41.25 7.10
CA LEU A 437 18.49 -40.94 5.95
C LEU A 437 18.82 -41.83 4.74
N SER A 438 17.81 -42.12 3.91
CA SER A 438 18.02 -42.71 2.62
C SER A 438 18.85 -41.82 1.70
N GLU A 439 19.51 -42.37 0.67
CA GLU A 439 20.27 -41.54 -0.27
C GLU A 439 19.39 -40.57 -1.04
N GLU A 440 18.11 -40.92 -1.29
CA GLU A 440 17.12 -40.01 -1.88
C GLU A 440 16.81 -38.85 -0.95
N ASP A 441 16.59 -39.11 0.34
CA ASP A 441 16.33 -38.06 1.34
C ASP A 441 17.55 -37.16 1.54
N LYS A 442 18.75 -37.71 1.55
CA LYS A 442 20.00 -36.93 1.60
C LYS A 442 20.11 -35.96 0.44
N LEU A 443 19.74 -36.42 -0.76
CA LEU A 443 19.72 -35.56 -1.96
C LEU A 443 18.68 -34.43 -1.82
N VAL A 444 17.47 -34.76 -1.37
CA VAL A 444 16.41 -33.76 -1.09
C VAL A 444 16.90 -32.74 -0.08
N VAL A 445 17.50 -33.14 1.01
CA VAL A 445 18.06 -32.24 2.03
C VAL A 445 19.14 -31.33 1.45
N SER A 446 20.06 -31.90 0.65
CA SER A 446 21.12 -31.13 0.00
C SER A 446 20.53 -30.05 -0.93
N ARG A 447 19.58 -30.42 -1.80
CA ARG A 447 18.93 -29.46 -2.71
C ARG A 447 18.10 -28.42 -1.94
N ALA A 448 17.36 -28.84 -0.93
CA ALA A 448 16.56 -27.94 -0.11
C ALA A 448 17.42 -26.86 0.58
N ARG A 449 18.58 -27.23 1.12
CA ARG A 449 19.52 -26.27 1.73
C ARG A 449 20.08 -25.29 0.69
N LYS A 450 20.43 -25.78 -0.51
CA LYS A 450 20.85 -24.90 -1.61
C LYS A 450 19.74 -23.95 -2.03
N ILE A 451 18.50 -24.42 -2.17
CA ILE A 451 17.34 -23.58 -2.44
C ILE A 451 17.14 -22.53 -1.37
N GLN A 452 17.16 -22.90 -0.08
CA GLN A 452 17.02 -21.92 1.02
C GLN A 452 18.10 -20.84 0.96
N ARG A 453 19.37 -21.22 0.72
CA ARG A 453 20.45 -20.27 0.56
C ARG A 453 20.27 -19.40 -0.67
N PHE A 454 19.82 -19.97 -1.79
CA PHE A 454 19.63 -19.24 -3.04
C PHE A 454 18.41 -18.30 -3.02
N LEU A 455 17.43 -18.55 -2.15
CA LEU A 455 16.34 -17.60 -1.89
C LEU A 455 16.82 -16.31 -1.23
N SER A 456 18.00 -16.32 -0.57
CA SER A 456 18.62 -15.09 -0.06
C SER A 456 19.13 -14.21 -1.19
N GLN A 457 19.09 -12.90 -0.97
CA GLN A 457 19.48 -11.90 -1.98
C GLN A 457 20.00 -10.64 -1.29
N PRO A 458 21.13 -10.05 -1.73
CA PRO A 458 21.56 -8.78 -1.20
C PRO A 458 20.69 -7.64 -1.73
N PHE A 459 20.28 -6.75 -0.84
CA PHE A 459 19.44 -5.61 -1.13
C PHE A 459 20.26 -4.34 -1.33
N PHE A 460 19.83 -3.47 -2.25
CA PHE A 460 20.47 -2.16 -2.48
C PHE A 460 20.42 -1.28 -1.23
N VAL A 461 19.27 -1.28 -0.55
CA VAL A 461 19.09 -0.48 0.68
C VAL A 461 19.92 -0.99 1.87
N ALA A 462 20.44 -2.21 1.79
CA ALA A 462 21.26 -2.81 2.83
C ALA A 462 22.78 -2.83 2.50
N GLU A 463 23.20 -2.28 1.37
CA GLU A 463 24.61 -2.30 0.93
C GLU A 463 25.58 -1.77 1.98
N GLN A 464 25.24 -0.63 2.60
CA GLN A 464 26.08 -0.01 3.62
C GLN A 464 26.23 -0.82 4.91
N PHE A 465 25.29 -1.72 5.19
CA PHE A 465 25.35 -2.59 6.38
C PHE A 465 26.00 -3.95 6.09
N THR A 466 25.83 -4.44 4.86
CA THR A 466 26.28 -5.78 4.46
C THR A 466 27.61 -5.78 3.71
N ASN A 467 28.08 -4.62 3.23
CA ASN A 467 29.22 -4.46 2.31
C ASN A 467 29.09 -5.35 1.04
N SER A 468 27.87 -5.70 0.67
CA SER A 468 27.56 -6.49 -0.52
C SER A 468 26.69 -5.66 -1.46
N PRO A 469 27.06 -5.52 -2.76
CA PRO A 469 26.25 -4.76 -3.70
C PRO A 469 24.88 -5.41 -3.88
N GLY A 470 23.83 -4.60 -3.85
CA GLY A 470 22.46 -5.04 -4.07
C GLY A 470 22.25 -5.64 -5.47
N LYS A 471 21.26 -6.49 -5.59
CA LYS A 471 20.95 -7.20 -6.84
C LYS A 471 19.47 -7.10 -7.16
N PHE A 472 19.17 -6.71 -8.39
CA PHE A 472 17.87 -6.89 -9.01
C PHE A 472 17.96 -8.13 -9.89
N VAL A 473 17.08 -9.10 -9.71
CA VAL A 473 17.09 -10.33 -10.50
C VAL A 473 15.82 -10.39 -11.34
N GLU A 474 15.99 -10.48 -12.65
CA GLU A 474 14.87 -10.59 -13.58
C GLU A 474 14.10 -11.90 -13.36
N LEU A 475 12.78 -11.85 -13.58
CA LEU A 475 11.89 -13.01 -13.39
C LEU A 475 12.35 -14.22 -14.23
N ALA A 476 12.76 -14.00 -15.47
CA ALA A 476 13.24 -15.07 -16.35
C ALA A 476 14.50 -15.76 -15.80
N ASP A 477 15.43 -14.98 -15.26
CA ASP A 477 16.66 -15.50 -14.64
C ASP A 477 16.35 -16.24 -13.33
N THR A 478 15.38 -15.76 -12.57
CA THR A 478 14.89 -16.43 -11.36
C THR A 478 14.33 -17.81 -11.70
N ILE A 479 13.40 -17.89 -12.64
CA ILE A 479 12.78 -19.15 -13.06
C ILE A 479 13.83 -20.14 -13.59
N ARG A 480 14.70 -19.69 -14.50
CA ARG A 480 15.79 -20.50 -15.07
C ARG A 480 16.71 -21.04 -13.99
N SER A 481 17.12 -20.20 -13.05
CA SER A 481 18.05 -20.56 -11.97
C SER A 481 17.45 -21.64 -11.05
N PHE A 482 16.23 -21.46 -10.59
CA PHE A 482 15.58 -22.44 -9.72
C PHE A 482 15.24 -23.74 -10.46
N LYS A 483 14.87 -23.68 -11.73
CA LYS A 483 14.67 -24.85 -12.58
C LYS A 483 15.92 -25.75 -12.62
N GLY A 484 17.10 -25.15 -12.86
CA GLY A 484 18.37 -25.88 -12.87
C GLY A 484 18.73 -26.47 -11.50
N ILE A 485 18.47 -25.76 -10.41
CA ILE A 485 18.74 -26.26 -9.05
C ILE A 485 17.85 -27.47 -8.75
N VAL A 486 16.55 -27.39 -9.03
CA VAL A 486 15.60 -28.50 -8.80
C VAL A 486 15.94 -29.70 -9.70
N ALA A 487 16.34 -29.46 -10.97
CA ALA A 487 16.77 -30.51 -11.89
C ALA A 487 18.08 -31.20 -11.48
N GLY A 488 18.84 -30.60 -10.54
CA GLY A 488 20.10 -31.16 -10.05
C GLY A 488 21.33 -30.80 -10.85
N GLU A 489 21.24 -29.84 -11.78
CA GLU A 489 22.37 -29.40 -12.60
C GLU A 489 23.54 -28.87 -11.77
N TYR A 490 23.23 -28.35 -10.59
CA TYR A 490 24.18 -27.72 -9.66
C TYR A 490 24.40 -28.52 -8.37
N ASP A 491 24.10 -29.83 -8.37
CA ASP A 491 24.29 -30.70 -7.20
C ASP A 491 25.76 -30.79 -6.77
N HIS A 492 26.68 -30.64 -7.72
CA HIS A 492 28.13 -30.67 -7.50
C HIS A 492 28.69 -29.42 -6.79
N LEU A 493 27.93 -28.30 -6.74
CA LEU A 493 28.40 -27.04 -6.12
C LEU A 493 28.21 -27.07 -4.60
N PRO A 494 29.10 -26.42 -3.82
CA PRO A 494 28.97 -26.32 -2.38
C PRO A 494 27.79 -25.40 -1.98
N GLU A 495 27.07 -25.73 -0.90
CA GLU A 495 25.91 -24.98 -0.39
C GLU A 495 26.21 -23.49 -0.16
N ALA A 496 27.43 -23.17 0.34
CA ALA A 496 27.84 -21.79 0.64
C ALA A 496 27.91 -20.87 -0.60
N ALA A 497 28.04 -21.44 -1.80
CA ALA A 497 28.08 -20.67 -3.03
C ALA A 497 26.73 -20.02 -3.37
N PHE A 498 25.62 -20.61 -2.92
CA PHE A 498 24.26 -20.13 -3.18
C PHE A 498 23.78 -18.98 -2.28
N TYR A 499 24.58 -18.64 -1.25
CA TYR A 499 24.18 -17.65 -0.26
C TYR A 499 24.47 -16.23 -0.71
N MET A 500 23.45 -15.33 -0.62
CA MET A 500 23.54 -13.89 -0.94
C MET A 500 24.13 -13.64 -2.33
N VAL A 501 23.50 -14.18 -3.35
CA VAL A 501 23.86 -14.01 -4.77
C VAL A 501 22.63 -13.58 -5.58
N GLY A 502 22.84 -13.04 -6.76
CA GLY A 502 21.80 -12.71 -7.72
C GLY A 502 21.33 -13.95 -8.50
N ALA A 503 21.64 -14.04 -9.79
CA ALA A 503 21.33 -15.18 -10.63
C ALA A 503 22.31 -16.35 -10.39
N ILE A 504 22.00 -17.52 -11.00
CA ILE A 504 22.77 -18.76 -10.78
C ILE A 504 24.23 -18.67 -11.23
N GLU A 505 24.51 -17.84 -12.23
CA GLU A 505 25.86 -17.61 -12.73
C GLU A 505 26.79 -17.05 -11.66
N GLU A 506 26.25 -16.23 -10.75
CA GLU A 506 27.04 -15.72 -9.63
C GLU A 506 27.36 -16.81 -8.59
N ALA A 507 26.45 -17.75 -8.39
CA ALA A 507 26.70 -18.91 -7.53
C ALA A 507 27.81 -19.81 -8.11
N VAL A 508 27.81 -20.04 -9.43
CA VAL A 508 28.85 -20.79 -10.12
C VAL A 508 30.21 -20.09 -9.99
N ALA A 509 30.25 -18.80 -10.31
CA ALA A 509 31.49 -18.01 -10.19
C ALA A 509 32.02 -17.96 -8.74
N LYS A 510 31.11 -17.86 -7.75
CA LYS A 510 31.48 -17.91 -6.34
C LYS A 510 32.02 -19.27 -5.92
N ALA A 511 31.46 -20.36 -6.43
CA ALA A 511 31.97 -21.72 -6.20
C ALA A 511 33.38 -21.93 -6.78
N GLU A 512 33.61 -21.44 -8.02
CA GLU A 512 34.93 -21.48 -8.66
C GLU A 512 35.98 -20.72 -7.85
N LYS A 513 35.62 -19.52 -7.37
CA LYS A 513 36.50 -18.73 -6.49
C LYS A 513 36.82 -19.46 -5.18
N MET A 514 35.79 -20.04 -4.54
CA MET A 514 36.00 -20.81 -3.31
C MET A 514 36.91 -22.04 -3.54
N ALA A 515 36.83 -22.67 -4.69
CA ALA A 515 37.67 -23.80 -5.05
C ALA A 515 39.14 -23.36 -5.36
N ALA A 516 39.32 -22.12 -5.85
CA ALA A 516 40.65 -21.57 -6.10
C ALA A 516 41.36 -21.08 -4.82
N ASP A 517 40.55 -20.68 -3.80
CA ASP A 517 41.05 -20.18 -2.52
C ASP A 517 41.28 -21.32 -1.47
N ALA A 518 40.81 -22.56 -1.77
CA ALA A 518 40.97 -23.75 -0.94
C ALA A 518 42.20 -24.59 -1.31
#